data_a3dd532ecb4a04aa02ba06a1d7e0762d
#
_entry.id   a3dd532ecb4a04aa02ba06a1d7e0762d
#
_cell.length_a   1.000
_cell.length_b   1.000
_cell.length_c   1.000
_cell.angle_alpha   90.00
_cell.angle_beta   90.00
_cell.angle_gamma   90.00
#
_symmetry.space_group_name_H-M   'P 1'
#
loop_
_entity.id
_entity.type
_entity.pdbx_description
1 polymer ?
#
loop_
_entity_poly.entity_id
_entity_poly.type
_entity_poly.pdbx_seq_one_letter_code
_entity_poly.pdbx_strand_id
1 'polypeptide(L)'
;LHLSLRRQRQMCIRDRPMGDGFVFHNRKEDEAAYQNKKELAARAWETVVDEVMSDRWDLVVLDEVNYAIHFEMLEPEKLLKLIKERPPRLNMILTGRYARPEIIEAADTVTEMTLIKHAFQNGIHARKGIEF
;
A
#
# COMPACT_ATOMS: atom_id res chain seq x y z
N LEU A 1 -4.53 -17.98 36.78
CA LEU A 1 -4.41 -17.20 35.52
C LEU A 1 -3.34 -16.13 35.71
N HIS A 2 -2.11 -16.39 35.32
CA HIS A 2 -1.06 -15.36 35.25
C HIS A 2 -1.28 -14.57 33.97
N LEU A 3 -1.91 -13.41 34.05
CA LEU A 3 -1.87 -12.37 33.07
C LEU A 3 -0.47 -11.72 33.12
N SER A 4 0.48 -12.23 32.34
CA SER A 4 1.68 -11.48 32.06
C SER A 4 1.30 -10.29 31.20
N LEU A 5 1.23 -9.11 31.80
CA LEU A 5 1.24 -7.84 31.10
C LEU A 5 2.54 -7.78 30.30
N ARG A 6 2.52 -8.25 29.06
CA ARG A 6 3.56 -7.92 28.10
C ARG A 6 3.53 -6.38 28.01
N ARG A 7 4.63 -5.76 28.41
CA ARG A 7 4.86 -4.35 28.10
C ARG A 7 4.61 -4.23 26.60
N GLN A 8 3.48 -3.60 26.23
CA GLN A 8 3.31 -3.12 24.89
C GLN A 8 4.50 -2.21 24.62
N ARG A 9 5.44 -2.65 23.79
CA ARG A 9 6.37 -1.71 23.15
C ARG A 9 5.46 -0.65 22.56
N GLN A 10 5.70 0.60 22.90
CA GLN A 10 5.03 1.71 22.25
C GLN A 10 5.33 1.58 20.77
N MET A 11 4.39 1.00 20.03
CA MET A 11 4.47 0.97 18.57
C MET A 11 4.37 2.42 18.11
N CYS A 12 5.46 2.96 17.61
CA CYS A 12 5.45 4.25 16.96
C CYS A 12 4.76 4.04 15.61
N ILE A 13 3.46 4.31 15.54
CA ILE A 13 2.69 4.29 14.29
C ILE A 13 2.90 5.63 13.62
N ARG A 14 3.42 5.61 12.41
CA ARG A 14 3.55 6.78 11.57
C ARG A 14 2.77 6.54 10.29
N ASP A 15 1.69 7.26 10.13
CA ASP A 15 0.89 7.27 8.91
C ASP A 15 1.32 8.43 8.02
N ARG A 16 1.53 8.15 6.73
CA ARG A 16 1.88 9.14 5.71
C ARG A 16 1.02 8.93 4.49
N PRO A 17 -0.02 9.74 4.28
CA PRO A 17 -0.74 9.73 3.02
C PRO A 17 0.20 10.19 1.91
N MET A 18 0.32 9.39 0.84
CA MET A 18 1.26 9.63 -0.26
C MET A 18 0.56 9.86 -1.60
N GLY A 19 -0.71 10.25 -1.61
CA GLY A 19 -1.46 10.53 -2.82
C GLY A 19 -2.54 11.58 -2.63
N ASP A 20 -2.97 12.18 -3.73
CA ASP A 20 -4.05 13.19 -3.77
C ASP A 20 -5.45 12.56 -3.92
N GLY A 21 -5.65 11.32 -3.44
CA GLY A 21 -6.92 10.61 -3.53
C GLY A 21 -7.00 9.59 -4.66
N PHE A 22 -8.22 9.15 -4.98
CA PHE A 22 -8.47 8.05 -5.90
C PHE A 22 -8.07 8.37 -7.35
N VAL A 23 -7.36 7.43 -7.98
CA VAL A 23 -7.16 7.42 -9.42
C VAL A 23 -8.40 6.84 -10.08
N PHE A 24 -9.28 7.69 -10.58
CA PHE A 24 -10.34 7.25 -11.46
C PHE A 24 -9.78 7.13 -12.88
N HIS A 25 -9.82 5.93 -13.44
CA HIS A 25 -9.52 5.72 -14.86
C HIS A 25 -10.67 6.25 -15.71
N ASN A 26 -10.82 7.58 -15.74
CA ASN A 26 -11.77 8.22 -16.62
C ASN A 26 -11.01 8.53 -17.91
N ARG A 27 -11.41 7.94 -19.03
CA ARG A 27 -10.83 8.13 -20.38
C ARG A 27 -10.74 9.60 -20.85
N LYS A 28 -11.02 10.56 -19.98
CA LYS A 28 -11.00 12.01 -20.21
C LYS A 28 -10.08 12.75 -19.24
N GLU A 29 -9.22 12.07 -18.47
CA GLU A 29 -8.19 12.80 -17.72
C GLU A 29 -7.22 13.43 -18.74
N ASP A 30 -6.96 14.71 -18.53
CA ASP A 30 -5.95 15.44 -19.27
C ASP A 30 -4.58 14.74 -19.04
N GLU A 31 -3.84 14.52 -20.12
CA GLU A 31 -2.51 13.90 -20.09
C GLU A 31 -1.60 14.61 -19.05
N ALA A 32 -1.73 15.92 -18.91
CA ALA A 32 -0.99 16.70 -17.91
C ALA A 32 -1.34 16.30 -16.48
N ALA A 33 -2.61 16.03 -16.17
CA ALA A 33 -3.03 15.58 -14.85
C ALA A 33 -2.49 14.17 -14.53
N TYR A 34 -2.45 13.29 -15.52
CA TYR A 34 -1.87 11.95 -15.36
C TYR A 34 -0.36 12.01 -15.10
N GLN A 35 0.38 12.84 -15.85
CA GLN A 35 1.82 13.03 -15.65
C GLN A 35 2.14 13.60 -14.27
N ASN A 36 1.36 14.58 -13.78
CA ASN A 36 1.52 15.12 -12.44
C ASN A 36 1.33 14.04 -11.35
N LYS A 37 0.34 13.15 -11.50
CA LYS A 37 0.13 12.03 -10.58
C LYS A 37 1.30 11.06 -10.60
N LYS A 38 1.85 10.77 -11.78
CA LYS A 38 3.02 9.90 -11.93
C LYS A 38 4.27 10.47 -11.28
N GLU A 39 4.51 11.78 -11.42
CA GLU A 39 5.61 12.46 -10.73
C GLU A 39 5.43 12.45 -9.21
N LEU A 40 4.21 12.67 -8.72
CA LEU A 40 3.91 12.60 -7.30
C LEU A 40 4.15 11.20 -6.75
N ALA A 41 3.71 10.17 -7.47
CA ALA A 41 3.95 8.77 -7.11
C ALA A 41 5.45 8.43 -7.09
N ALA A 42 6.24 8.96 -8.04
CA ALA A 42 7.68 8.76 -8.07
C ALA A 42 8.37 9.37 -6.83
N ARG A 43 8.02 10.61 -6.44
CA ARG A 43 8.54 11.24 -5.22
C ARG A 43 8.10 10.51 -3.94
N ALA A 44 6.86 10.06 -3.89
CA ALA A 44 6.35 9.24 -2.80
C ALA A 44 7.16 7.94 -2.68
N TRP A 45 7.48 7.31 -3.80
CA TRP A 45 8.27 6.09 -3.84
C TRP A 45 9.69 6.29 -3.27
N GLU A 46 10.36 7.38 -3.59
CA GLU A 46 11.67 7.71 -2.99
C GLU A 46 11.58 7.74 -1.46
N THR A 47 10.53 8.39 -0.92
CA THR A 47 10.29 8.42 0.53
C THR A 47 10.05 7.01 1.10
N VAL A 48 9.31 6.15 0.38
CA VAL A 48 9.07 4.75 0.79
C VAL A 48 10.40 3.99 0.87
N VAL A 49 11.25 4.12 -0.16
CA VAL A 49 12.57 3.46 -0.18
C VAL A 49 13.42 3.92 1.01
N ASP A 50 13.49 5.23 1.26
CA ASP A 50 14.26 5.78 2.38
C ASP A 50 13.76 5.27 3.73
N GLU A 51 12.44 5.21 3.94
CA GLU A 51 11.87 4.70 5.19
C GLU A 51 12.11 3.19 5.36
N VAL A 52 11.91 2.39 4.32
CA VAL A 52 12.16 0.94 4.35
C VAL A 52 13.62 0.65 4.64
N MET A 53 14.54 1.33 3.95
CA MET A 53 15.98 1.11 4.08
C MET A 53 16.60 1.74 5.34
N SER A 54 15.85 2.58 6.06
CA SER A 54 16.32 3.25 7.29
C SER A 54 16.59 2.31 8.47
N ASP A 55 16.14 1.06 8.40
CA ASP A 55 16.22 0.04 9.47
C ASP A 55 15.59 0.47 10.81
N ARG A 56 14.68 1.45 10.78
CA ARG A 56 13.99 1.98 11.97
C ARG A 56 12.69 1.26 12.29
N TRP A 57 12.14 0.50 11.35
CA TRP A 57 10.83 -0.10 11.44
C TRP A 57 10.90 -1.61 11.60
N ASP A 58 9.96 -2.18 12.33
CA ASP A 58 9.76 -3.64 12.43
C ASP A 58 8.69 -4.13 11.44
N LEU A 59 7.80 -3.21 11.03
CA LEU A 59 6.73 -3.46 10.06
C LEU A 59 6.48 -2.22 9.23
N VAL A 60 6.39 -2.39 7.92
CA VAL A 60 5.93 -1.38 6.96
C VAL A 60 4.72 -1.91 6.22
N VAL A 61 3.68 -1.11 6.12
CA VAL A 61 2.50 -1.41 5.31
C VAL A 61 2.48 -0.46 4.11
N LEU A 62 2.51 -1.01 2.91
CA LEU A 62 2.32 -0.27 1.66
C LEU A 62 0.88 -0.48 1.19
N ASP A 63 0.02 0.42 1.62
CA ASP A 63 -1.40 0.34 1.33
C ASP A 63 -1.69 0.72 -0.11
N GLU A 64 -2.51 -0.08 -0.79
CA GLU A 64 -2.90 0.07 -2.21
C GLU A 64 -1.71 0.10 -3.20
N VAL A 65 -0.52 -0.40 -2.84
CA VAL A 65 0.64 -0.41 -3.74
C VAL A 65 0.41 -1.22 -5.01
N ASN A 66 -0.39 -2.30 -4.93
CA ASN A 66 -0.77 -3.09 -6.11
C ASN A 66 -1.62 -2.27 -7.10
N TYR A 67 -2.43 -1.33 -6.60
CA TYR A 67 -3.17 -0.39 -7.43
C TYR A 67 -2.24 0.59 -8.16
N ALA A 68 -1.22 1.11 -7.47
CA ALA A 68 -0.23 1.99 -8.07
C ALA A 68 0.51 1.31 -9.24
N ILE A 69 0.81 0.02 -9.10
CA ILE A 69 1.40 -0.78 -10.18
C ILE A 69 0.39 -1.02 -11.32
N HIS A 70 -0.85 -1.35 -10.98
CA HIS A 70 -1.91 -1.60 -11.97
C HIS A 70 -2.17 -0.37 -12.86
N PHE A 71 -2.12 0.82 -12.29
CA PHE A 71 -2.30 2.09 -13.01
C PHE A 71 -0.99 2.69 -13.54
N GLU A 72 0.09 1.91 -13.62
CA GLU A 72 1.38 2.31 -14.19
C GLU A 72 2.02 3.54 -13.51
N MET A 73 1.65 3.81 -12.25
CA MET A 73 2.25 4.86 -11.43
C MET A 73 3.53 4.41 -10.75
N LEU A 74 3.71 3.10 -10.62
CA LEU A 74 4.90 2.44 -10.08
C LEU A 74 5.26 1.25 -10.94
N GLU A 75 6.53 1.15 -11.31
CA GLU A 75 7.07 -0.01 -12.01
C GLU A 75 7.21 -1.20 -11.04
N PRO A 76 6.72 -2.41 -11.41
CA PRO A 76 6.77 -3.57 -10.52
C PRO A 76 8.20 -3.95 -10.13
N GLU A 77 9.17 -3.72 -11.00
CA GLU A 77 10.59 -4.00 -10.76
C GLU A 77 11.15 -3.21 -9.57
N LYS A 78 10.66 -1.99 -9.36
CA LYS A 78 11.05 -1.15 -8.22
C LYS A 78 10.58 -1.75 -6.89
N LEU A 79 9.34 -2.25 -6.86
CA LEU A 79 8.80 -2.93 -5.68
C LEU A 79 9.51 -4.26 -5.43
N LEU A 80 9.73 -5.07 -6.47
CA LEU A 80 10.46 -6.33 -6.36
C LEU A 80 11.89 -6.13 -5.83
N LYS A 81 12.58 -5.10 -6.31
CA LYS A 81 13.89 -4.72 -5.81
C LYS A 81 13.83 -4.39 -4.32
N LEU A 82 12.87 -3.56 -3.91
CA LEU A 82 12.70 -3.16 -2.51
C LEU A 82 12.41 -4.36 -1.60
N ILE A 83 11.52 -5.28 -2.03
CA ILE A 83 11.22 -6.54 -1.32
C ILE A 83 12.51 -7.34 -1.10
N LYS A 84 13.36 -7.45 -2.12
CA LYS A 84 14.61 -8.22 -2.06
C LYS A 84 15.68 -7.57 -1.18
N GLU A 85 15.80 -6.25 -1.23
CA GLU A 85 16.88 -5.49 -0.58
C GLU A 85 16.54 -5.00 0.83
N ARG A 86 15.29 -5.14 1.27
CA ARG A 86 14.84 -4.70 2.60
C ARG A 86 15.67 -5.30 3.73
N PRO A 87 15.82 -4.61 4.86
CA PRO A 87 16.45 -5.19 6.04
C PRO A 87 15.78 -6.52 6.43
N PRO A 88 16.54 -7.59 6.72
CA PRO A 88 15.99 -8.94 6.95
C PRO A 88 14.98 -9.03 8.10
N ARG A 89 15.06 -8.13 9.08
CA ARG A 89 14.13 -8.09 10.22
C ARG A 89 12.83 -7.37 9.91
N LEU A 90 12.78 -6.60 8.82
CA LEU A 90 11.61 -5.82 8.45
C LEU A 90 10.55 -6.71 7.81
N ASN A 91 9.36 -6.69 8.41
CA ASN A 91 8.17 -7.28 7.81
C ASN A 91 7.50 -6.24 6.90
N MET A 92 7.01 -6.69 5.74
CA MET A 92 6.27 -5.83 4.82
C MET A 92 4.90 -6.42 4.55
N ILE A 93 3.88 -5.57 4.53
CA ILE A 93 2.53 -5.91 4.07
C ILE A 93 2.23 -5.05 2.85
N LEU A 94 1.85 -5.70 1.76
CA LEU A 94 1.46 -5.07 0.51
C LEU A 94 -0.02 -5.30 0.30
N THR A 95 -0.80 -4.26 0.11
CA THR A 95 -2.24 -4.39 -0.12
C THR A 95 -2.65 -3.89 -1.50
N GLY A 96 -3.91 -4.07 -1.82
CA GLY A 96 -4.51 -3.59 -3.05
C GLY A 96 -4.99 -4.70 -3.97
N ARG A 97 -5.71 -4.31 -5.01
CA ARG A 97 -6.25 -5.22 -6.03
C ARG A 97 -5.26 -5.38 -7.17
N TYR A 98 -5.48 -6.41 -7.98
CA TYR A 98 -4.73 -6.65 -9.21
C TYR A 98 -3.23 -6.89 -8.99
N ALA A 99 -2.88 -7.57 -7.88
CA ALA A 99 -1.50 -7.98 -7.64
C ALA A 99 -0.97 -8.78 -8.84
N ARG A 100 0.18 -8.38 -9.35
CA ARG A 100 0.81 -9.06 -10.48
C ARG A 100 1.40 -10.40 -10.05
N PRO A 101 1.45 -11.41 -10.95
CA PRO A 101 2.01 -12.73 -10.64
C PRO A 101 3.41 -12.67 -10.05
N GLU A 102 4.27 -11.78 -10.56
CA GLU A 102 5.64 -11.62 -10.06
C GLU A 102 5.72 -11.08 -8.63
N ILE A 103 4.73 -10.26 -8.20
CA ILE A 103 4.63 -9.80 -6.81
C ILE A 103 4.13 -10.93 -5.90
N ILE A 104 3.16 -11.71 -6.38
CA ILE A 104 2.64 -12.89 -5.67
C ILE A 104 3.76 -13.91 -5.45
N GLU A 105 4.57 -14.18 -6.46
CA GLU A 105 5.70 -15.10 -6.38
C GLU A 105 6.79 -14.63 -5.41
N ALA A 106 7.01 -13.31 -5.31
CA ALA A 106 8.00 -12.73 -4.42
C ALA A 106 7.56 -12.68 -2.95
N ALA A 107 6.29 -12.91 -2.65
CA ALA A 107 5.74 -12.83 -1.30
C ALA A 107 5.87 -14.18 -0.57
N ASP A 108 6.20 -14.14 0.72
CA ASP A 108 6.25 -15.35 1.58
C ASP A 108 4.84 -15.89 1.89
N THR A 109 3.83 -15.01 1.90
CA THR A 109 2.44 -15.35 2.19
C THR A 109 1.50 -14.46 1.38
N VAL A 110 0.51 -15.06 0.74
CA VAL A 110 -0.51 -14.34 -0.02
C VAL A 110 -1.90 -14.75 0.45
N THR A 111 -2.76 -13.75 0.67
CA THR A 111 -4.16 -13.96 1.03
C THR A 111 -5.04 -13.15 0.08
N GLU A 112 -5.99 -13.80 -0.55
CA GLU A 112 -7.02 -13.13 -1.33
C GLU A 112 -8.27 -12.90 -0.47
N MET A 113 -8.70 -11.63 -0.40
CA MET A 113 -9.94 -11.25 0.29
C MET A 113 -11.08 -11.14 -0.71
N THR A 114 -11.92 -12.16 -0.76
CA THR A 114 -13.05 -12.24 -1.69
C THR A 114 -14.24 -11.46 -1.17
N LEU A 115 -14.84 -10.63 -2.02
CA LEU A 115 -16.07 -9.89 -1.73
C LEU A 115 -17.27 -10.83 -1.64
N ILE A 116 -17.71 -11.16 -0.44
CA ILE A 116 -18.92 -11.97 -0.22
C ILE A 116 -20.18 -11.09 -0.23
N LYS A 117 -20.11 -9.92 0.44
CA LYS A 117 -21.22 -8.98 0.57
C LYS A 117 -20.67 -7.57 0.78
N HIS A 118 -21.26 -6.59 0.11
CA HIS A 118 -20.85 -5.19 0.27
C HIS A 118 -22.07 -4.29 0.51
N ALA A 119 -21.92 -3.35 1.45
CA ALA A 119 -22.98 -2.43 1.85
C ALA A 119 -23.53 -1.61 0.65
N PHE A 120 -22.66 -1.16 -0.24
CA PHE A 120 -23.02 -0.40 -1.43
C PHE A 120 -24.01 -1.15 -2.36
N GLN A 121 -23.86 -2.47 -2.50
CA GLN A 121 -24.79 -3.31 -3.30
C GLN A 121 -26.20 -3.32 -2.73
N ASN A 122 -26.36 -2.99 -1.44
CA ASN A 122 -27.62 -2.86 -0.74
C ASN A 122 -28.07 -1.39 -0.58
N GLY A 123 -27.53 -0.46 -1.37
CA GLY A 123 -27.89 0.96 -1.34
C GLY A 123 -27.36 1.73 -0.15
N ILE A 124 -26.43 1.17 0.65
CA ILE A 124 -25.81 1.85 1.78
C ILE A 124 -24.57 2.58 1.23
N HIS A 125 -24.63 3.92 1.26
CA HIS A 125 -23.52 4.76 0.81
C HIS A 125 -22.44 4.91 1.88
N ALA A 126 -21.22 5.24 1.42
CA ALA A 126 -20.08 5.56 2.26
C ALA A 126 -20.40 6.70 3.24
N ARG A 127 -19.92 6.60 4.47
CA ARG A 127 -20.18 7.57 5.55
C ARG A 127 -18.88 8.23 6.00
N LYS A 128 -18.94 9.55 6.17
CA LYS A 128 -17.82 10.34 6.67
C LYS A 128 -17.36 9.84 8.05
N GLY A 129 -16.07 9.67 8.21
CA GLY A 129 -15.45 9.19 9.43
C GLY A 129 -15.45 7.67 9.61
N ILE A 130 -16.02 6.92 8.62
CA ILE A 130 -15.98 5.45 8.57
C ILE A 130 -15.23 4.98 7.32
N GLU A 131 -15.64 5.45 6.13
CA GLU A 131 -15.04 5.06 4.85
C GLU A 131 -14.22 6.19 4.18
N PHE A 132 -14.30 7.42 4.65
CA PHE A 132 -13.50 8.57 4.20
C PHE A 132 -13.43 9.69 5.24
#